data_5fa0315ec310ec881b2f0eefde917624
#
_entry.id   5fa0315ec310ec881b2f0eefde917624
#
_cell.length_a   1.000
_cell.length_b   1.000
_cell.length_c   1.000
_cell.angle_alpha   90.00
_cell.angle_beta   90.00
_cell.angle_gamma   90.00
#
_symmetry.space_group_name_H-M   'P 1'
#
loop_
_entity.id
_entity.type
_entity.pdbx_description
1 polymer ?
#
loop_
_entity_poly.entity_id
_entity_poly.type
_entity_poly.pdbx_seq_one_letter_code
_entity_poly.pdbx_strand_id
1 'polypeptide(L)'
;MTITEVRHWVFDMDGTLTIAVHDFAAIRRALEIPEEDDILHHLAALPADEAAAKRAWLLEHERELAYAARPAEGARELLHALRERGCRLGVLTRNAHELALVTLQAVGMGDCFLPEDILGRDEAPPKPHPGGLLHLAERWGVAPTSMLMVGDYRFDLECARAAGARGVLVNVPHNEWPELADLYAPDCRALHGMLG
;
A
#
# COMPACT_ATOMS: atom_id res chain seq x y z
N MET A 1 -17.75 7.59 -13.64
CA MET A 1 -16.50 8.35 -13.45
C MET A 1 -15.38 7.53 -14.08
N THR A 2 -14.76 8.06 -15.10
CA THR A 2 -13.60 7.45 -15.77
C THR A 2 -12.34 7.61 -14.89
N ILE A 3 -11.33 6.80 -15.12
CA ILE A 3 -10.07 6.90 -14.37
C ILE A 3 -9.42 8.29 -14.50
N THR A 4 -9.59 8.94 -15.64
CA THR A 4 -9.06 10.28 -15.94
C THR A 4 -9.73 11.42 -15.15
N GLU A 5 -10.90 11.17 -14.59
CA GLU A 5 -11.66 12.13 -13.78
C GLU A 5 -11.33 12.03 -12.28
N VAL A 6 -10.69 10.92 -11.85
CA VAL A 6 -10.38 10.73 -10.44
C VAL A 6 -9.24 11.64 -10.00
N ARG A 7 -9.41 12.27 -8.84
CA ARG A 7 -8.45 13.22 -8.27
C ARG A 7 -7.83 12.77 -6.94
N HIS A 8 -8.28 11.64 -6.38
CA HIS A 8 -7.86 11.14 -5.08
C HIS A 8 -7.38 9.70 -5.22
N TRP A 9 -6.07 9.50 -5.07
CA TRP A 9 -5.40 8.24 -5.29
C TRP A 9 -4.66 7.80 -4.05
N VAL A 10 -4.91 6.62 -3.58
CA VAL A 10 -4.19 5.99 -2.49
C VAL A 10 -3.46 4.77 -3.02
N PHE A 11 -2.20 4.64 -2.67
CA PHE A 11 -1.33 3.56 -3.13
C PHE A 11 -0.93 2.66 -1.97
N ASP A 12 -0.89 1.37 -2.19
CA ASP A 12 -0.01 0.50 -1.43
C ASP A 12 1.45 0.81 -1.79
N MET A 13 2.39 0.36 -0.96
CA MET A 13 3.80 0.64 -1.15
C MET A 13 4.55 -0.58 -1.69
N ASP A 14 4.62 -1.65 -0.91
CA ASP A 14 5.47 -2.82 -1.19
C ASP A 14 4.82 -3.75 -2.23
N GLY A 15 5.42 -3.86 -3.41
CA GLY A 15 4.83 -4.56 -4.56
C GLY A 15 4.04 -3.65 -5.49
N THR A 16 3.70 -2.43 -5.06
CA THR A 16 2.92 -1.45 -5.83
C THR A 16 3.79 -0.28 -6.30
N LEU A 17 4.28 0.55 -5.38
CA LEU A 17 5.22 1.64 -5.69
C LEU A 17 6.67 1.15 -5.74
N THR A 18 6.97 0.08 -5.01
CA THR A 18 8.27 -0.59 -5.00
C THR A 18 8.15 -2.02 -5.51
N ILE A 19 9.28 -2.59 -5.93
CA ILE A 19 9.34 -4.02 -6.25
C ILE A 19 9.16 -4.81 -4.96
N ALA A 20 8.28 -5.83 -5.00
CA ALA A 20 8.07 -6.74 -3.87
C ALA A 20 9.36 -7.51 -3.57
N VAL A 21 9.89 -7.33 -2.36
CA VAL A 21 11.14 -7.98 -1.89
C VAL A 21 10.96 -8.76 -0.60
N HIS A 22 9.76 -8.72 0.00
CA HIS A 22 9.47 -9.41 1.25
C HIS A 22 9.29 -10.91 1.02
N ASP A 23 10.15 -11.71 1.65
CA ASP A 23 9.94 -13.15 1.79
C ASP A 23 9.10 -13.42 3.05
N PHE A 24 7.78 -13.34 2.91
CA PHE A 24 6.86 -13.57 4.03
C PHE A 24 6.97 -14.96 4.64
N ALA A 25 7.37 -15.96 3.85
CA ALA A 25 7.60 -17.30 4.37
C ALA A 25 8.86 -17.34 5.28
N ALA A 26 9.94 -16.65 4.88
CA ALA A 26 11.12 -16.51 5.71
C ALA A 26 10.83 -15.72 6.99
N ILE A 27 10.05 -14.63 6.90
CA ILE A 27 9.63 -13.83 8.05
C ILE A 27 8.83 -14.68 9.04
N ARG A 28 7.84 -15.45 8.57
CA ARG A 28 7.05 -16.36 9.44
C ARG A 28 7.94 -17.37 10.13
N ARG A 29 8.86 -18.01 9.40
CA ARG A 29 9.80 -18.98 10.00
C ARG A 29 10.68 -18.32 11.08
N ALA A 30 11.22 -17.14 10.81
CA ALA A 30 12.07 -16.41 11.77
C ALA A 30 11.31 -15.99 13.03
N LEU A 31 10.03 -15.66 12.90
CA LEU A 31 9.16 -15.26 14.01
C LEU A 31 8.38 -16.42 14.63
N GLU A 32 8.59 -17.67 14.15
CA GLU A 32 7.85 -18.86 14.61
C GLU A 32 6.33 -18.69 14.51
N ILE A 33 5.87 -18.12 13.39
CA ILE A 33 4.44 -17.89 13.07
C ILE A 33 3.97 -19.01 12.12
N PRO A 34 2.78 -19.61 12.35
CA PRO A 34 2.19 -20.57 11.43
C PRO A 34 2.06 -20.01 10.01
N GLU A 35 2.20 -20.90 8.99
CA GLU A 35 2.21 -20.48 7.59
C GLU A 35 0.89 -19.84 7.15
N GLU A 36 -0.23 -20.32 7.70
CA GLU A 36 -1.58 -19.84 7.43
C GLU A 36 -1.93 -18.52 8.12
N ASP A 37 -1.15 -18.11 9.14
CA ASP A 37 -1.46 -16.93 9.94
C ASP A 37 -0.99 -15.63 9.26
N ASP A 38 -1.79 -14.58 9.41
CA ASP A 38 -1.36 -13.23 9.11
C ASP A 38 -0.39 -12.73 10.18
N ILE A 39 0.78 -12.22 9.74
CA ILE A 39 1.89 -11.84 10.63
C ILE A 39 1.44 -10.79 11.67
N LEU A 40 0.80 -9.71 11.22
CA LEU A 40 0.42 -8.60 12.11
C LEU A 40 -0.70 -9.03 13.08
N HIS A 41 -1.65 -9.81 12.59
CA HIS A 41 -2.73 -10.34 13.42
C HIS A 41 -2.19 -11.32 14.47
N HIS A 42 -1.28 -12.22 14.09
CA HIS A 42 -0.63 -13.14 15.01
C HIS A 42 0.13 -12.39 16.11
N LEU A 43 0.96 -11.40 15.72
CA LEU A 43 1.73 -10.58 16.68
C LEU A 43 0.83 -9.77 17.63
N ALA A 44 -0.36 -9.38 17.19
CA ALA A 44 -1.33 -8.66 18.01
C ALA A 44 -1.98 -9.57 19.08
N ALA A 45 -2.05 -10.87 18.83
CA ALA A 45 -2.66 -11.86 19.73
C ALA A 45 -1.68 -12.39 20.79
N LEU A 46 -0.36 -12.14 20.67
CA LEU A 46 0.65 -12.62 21.60
C LEU A 46 0.66 -11.83 22.92
N PRO A 47 1.18 -12.43 24.01
CA PRO A 47 1.53 -11.70 25.23
C PRO A 47 2.48 -10.53 24.93
N ALA A 48 2.34 -9.42 25.69
CA ALA A 48 3.02 -8.16 25.38
C ALA A 48 4.54 -8.28 25.24
N ASP A 49 5.19 -9.03 26.14
CA ASP A 49 6.64 -9.19 26.14
C ASP A 49 7.15 -9.97 24.91
N GLU A 50 6.44 -11.05 24.53
CA GLU A 50 6.76 -11.83 23.35
C GLU A 50 6.50 -11.03 22.07
N ALA A 51 5.35 -10.36 22.00
CA ALA A 51 5.01 -9.49 20.88
C ALA A 51 6.06 -8.38 20.69
N ALA A 52 6.56 -7.78 21.76
CA ALA A 52 7.55 -6.70 21.68
C ALA A 52 8.85 -7.17 21.03
N ALA A 53 9.39 -8.32 21.43
CA ALA A 53 10.62 -8.89 20.85
C ALA A 53 10.46 -9.20 19.37
N LYS A 54 9.35 -9.86 18.98
CA LYS A 54 9.07 -10.22 17.57
C LYS A 54 8.81 -8.98 16.71
N ARG A 55 8.13 -7.97 17.22
CA ARG A 55 7.93 -6.69 16.52
C ARG A 55 9.24 -5.93 16.31
N ALA A 56 10.14 -5.91 17.29
CA ALA A 56 11.45 -5.29 17.15
C ALA A 56 12.28 -5.96 16.06
N TRP A 57 12.27 -7.29 16.01
CA TRP A 57 12.94 -8.04 14.94
C TRP A 57 12.35 -7.72 13.56
N LEU A 58 11.01 -7.71 13.45
CA LEU A 58 10.33 -7.39 12.20
C LEU A 58 10.68 -5.99 11.72
N LEU A 59 10.66 -5.00 12.61
CA LEU A 59 10.99 -3.61 12.29
C LEU A 59 12.42 -3.46 11.76
N GLU A 60 13.39 -4.16 12.37
CA GLU A 60 14.78 -4.12 11.91
C GLU A 60 14.96 -4.80 10.55
N HIS A 61 14.31 -5.93 10.33
CA HIS A 61 14.31 -6.61 9.04
C HIS A 61 13.70 -5.74 7.93
N GLU A 62 12.55 -5.13 8.20
CA GLU A 62 11.89 -4.21 7.28
C GLU A 62 12.74 -2.95 7.01
N ARG A 63 13.52 -2.48 7.99
CA ARG A 63 14.44 -1.35 7.83
C ARG A 63 15.55 -1.64 6.82
N GLU A 64 16.13 -2.83 6.87
CA GLU A 64 17.11 -3.27 5.86
C GLU A 64 16.50 -3.27 4.45
N LEU A 65 15.27 -3.77 4.31
CA LEU A 65 14.55 -3.78 3.04
C LEU A 65 14.22 -2.37 2.55
N ALA A 66 13.86 -1.44 3.45
CA ALA A 66 13.55 -0.06 3.12
C ALA A 66 14.73 0.66 2.44
N TYR A 67 15.94 0.48 2.96
CA TYR A 67 17.14 1.06 2.35
C TYR A 67 17.53 0.43 1.01
N ALA A 68 17.19 -0.84 0.80
CA ALA A 68 17.45 -1.58 -0.43
C ALA A 68 16.32 -1.49 -1.47
N ALA A 69 15.25 -0.75 -1.17
CA ALA A 69 14.08 -0.66 -2.00
C ALA A 69 14.38 -0.15 -3.41
N ARG A 70 13.66 -0.67 -4.38
CA ARG A 70 13.71 -0.25 -5.79
C ARG A 70 12.32 0.13 -6.26
N PRO A 71 12.21 1.17 -7.11
CA PRO A 71 10.91 1.57 -7.63
C PRO A 71 10.34 0.49 -8.55
N ALA A 72 9.02 0.29 -8.49
CA ALA A 72 8.30 -0.48 -9.48
C ALA A 72 8.32 0.22 -10.84
N GLU A 73 8.22 -0.55 -11.92
CA GLU A 73 8.30 -0.03 -13.29
C GLU A 73 7.14 0.92 -13.59
N GLY A 74 7.46 2.16 -13.97
CA GLY A 74 6.47 3.19 -14.30
C GLY A 74 5.84 3.89 -13.09
N ALA A 75 6.18 3.51 -11.85
CA ALA A 75 5.56 4.10 -10.66
C ALA A 75 5.88 5.59 -10.51
N ARG A 76 7.13 6.00 -10.73
CA ARG A 76 7.52 7.42 -10.65
C ARG A 76 6.79 8.26 -11.68
N GLU A 77 6.76 7.82 -12.93
CA GLU A 77 6.11 8.49 -14.04
C GLU A 77 4.61 8.64 -13.78
N LEU A 78 3.97 7.58 -13.27
CA LEU A 78 2.56 7.61 -12.87
C LEU A 78 2.30 8.68 -11.80
N LEU A 79 3.09 8.70 -10.71
CA LEU A 79 2.91 9.67 -9.63
C LEU A 79 3.13 11.10 -10.10
N HIS A 80 4.14 11.35 -10.94
CA HIS A 80 4.40 12.67 -11.51
C HIS A 80 3.24 13.13 -12.40
N ALA A 81 2.75 12.27 -13.30
CA ALA A 81 1.61 12.59 -14.15
C ALA A 81 0.33 12.89 -13.35
N LEU A 82 0.08 12.15 -12.26
CA LEU A 82 -1.05 12.41 -11.39
C LEU A 82 -0.92 13.76 -10.65
N ARG A 83 0.29 14.10 -10.18
CA ARG A 83 0.55 15.41 -9.55
C ARG A 83 0.36 16.58 -10.51
N GLU A 84 0.87 16.46 -11.74
CA GLU A 84 0.67 17.47 -12.79
C GLU A 84 -0.81 17.70 -13.12
N ARG A 85 -1.63 16.65 -12.94
CA ARG A 85 -3.10 16.72 -13.07
C ARG A 85 -3.80 17.29 -11.83
N GLY A 86 -3.05 17.67 -10.79
CA GLY A 86 -3.59 18.20 -9.54
C GLY A 86 -4.27 17.14 -8.68
N CYS A 87 -3.91 15.84 -8.86
CA CYS A 87 -4.42 14.77 -8.01
C CYS A 87 -3.80 14.84 -6.61
N ARG A 88 -4.59 14.51 -5.59
CA ARG A 88 -4.12 14.28 -4.25
C ARG A 88 -3.71 12.81 -4.10
N LEU A 89 -2.53 12.59 -3.52
CA LEU A 89 -1.92 11.27 -3.40
C LEU A 89 -1.71 10.90 -1.94
N GLY A 90 -2.00 9.67 -1.59
CA GLY A 90 -1.75 9.09 -0.28
C GLY A 90 -1.16 7.70 -0.38
N VAL A 91 -0.59 7.22 0.73
CA VAL A 91 -0.08 5.87 0.88
C VAL A 91 -0.80 5.18 2.04
N LEU A 92 -1.21 3.95 1.84
CA LEU A 92 -1.75 3.07 2.88
C LEU A 92 -0.99 1.75 2.84
N THR A 93 -0.04 1.59 3.75
CA THR A 93 0.83 0.41 3.82
C THR A 93 0.61 -0.39 5.11
N ARG A 94 0.97 -1.67 5.09
CA ARG A 94 1.04 -2.53 6.28
C ARG A 94 2.41 -2.44 6.97
N ASN A 95 3.33 -1.66 6.41
CA ASN A 95 4.63 -1.38 7.00
C ASN A 95 4.52 -0.29 8.07
N ALA A 96 5.58 -0.11 8.88
CA ALA A 96 5.64 1.00 9.82
C ALA A 96 5.75 2.34 9.09
N HIS A 97 5.11 3.39 9.62
CA HIS A 97 5.10 4.72 9.01
C HIS A 97 6.51 5.28 8.77
N GLU A 98 7.39 5.18 9.77
CA GLU A 98 8.77 5.67 9.64
C GLU A 98 9.54 4.99 8.51
N LEU A 99 9.29 3.68 8.29
CA LEU A 99 9.93 2.92 7.23
C LEU A 99 9.30 3.21 5.86
N ALA A 100 8.02 3.53 5.82
CA ALA A 100 7.38 4.00 4.60
C ALA A 100 8.02 5.31 4.11
N LEU A 101 8.29 6.26 5.00
CA LEU A 101 9.01 7.49 4.67
C LEU A 101 10.42 7.20 4.12
N VAL A 102 11.18 6.34 4.80
CA VAL A 102 12.52 5.92 4.36
C VAL A 102 12.47 5.27 2.98
N THR A 103 11.55 4.32 2.78
CA THR A 103 11.36 3.62 1.50
C THR A 103 11.04 4.59 0.36
N LEU A 104 10.04 5.46 0.56
CA LEU A 104 9.64 6.44 -0.46
C LEU A 104 10.77 7.41 -0.80
N GLN A 105 11.54 7.84 0.19
CA GLN A 105 12.73 8.67 -0.03
C GLN A 105 13.80 7.92 -0.83
N ALA A 106 14.11 6.67 -0.46
CA ALA A 106 15.11 5.85 -1.12
C ALA A 106 14.78 5.62 -2.61
N VAL A 107 13.50 5.46 -2.93
CA VAL A 107 13.05 5.28 -4.33
C VAL A 107 12.74 6.60 -5.05
N GLY A 108 13.01 7.77 -4.45
CA GLY A 108 12.83 9.09 -5.07
C GLY A 108 11.36 9.47 -5.32
N MET A 109 10.45 9.03 -4.44
CA MET A 109 9.02 9.33 -4.50
C MET A 109 8.52 10.11 -3.26
N GLY A 110 9.40 10.40 -2.28
CA GLY A 110 9.03 11.05 -1.03
C GLY A 110 8.29 12.39 -1.25
N ASP A 111 8.74 13.20 -2.19
CA ASP A 111 8.14 14.50 -2.51
C ASP A 111 6.77 14.40 -3.22
N CYS A 112 6.32 13.19 -3.55
CA CYS A 112 5.01 12.99 -4.18
C CYS A 112 3.85 13.01 -3.18
N PHE A 113 4.13 12.85 -1.89
CA PHE A 113 3.15 12.68 -0.84
C PHE A 113 3.39 13.70 0.29
N LEU A 114 2.31 14.13 0.93
CA LEU A 114 2.43 14.81 2.22
C LEU A 114 2.65 13.76 3.31
N PRO A 115 3.55 13.99 4.30
CA PRO A 115 3.81 13.00 5.36
C PRO A 115 2.55 12.53 6.08
N GLU A 116 1.61 13.42 6.30
CA GLU A 116 0.33 13.13 6.94
C GLU A 116 -0.68 12.36 6.06
N ASP A 117 -0.43 12.20 4.77
CA ASP A 117 -1.21 11.39 3.84
C ASP A 117 -0.54 10.00 3.62
N ILE A 118 0.49 9.67 4.39
CA ILE A 118 1.14 8.35 4.45
C ILE A 118 0.71 7.66 5.74
N LEU A 119 -0.02 6.57 5.63
CA LEU A 119 -0.51 5.80 6.77
C LEU A 119 0.16 4.42 6.80
N GLY A 120 0.83 4.13 7.91
CA GLY A 120 1.37 2.82 8.22
C GLY A 120 0.44 2.01 9.13
N ARG A 121 0.96 0.89 9.63
CA ARG A 121 0.21 -0.05 10.47
C ARG A 121 -0.16 0.47 11.87
N ASP A 122 0.49 1.53 12.33
CA ASP A 122 0.25 2.13 13.64
C ASP A 122 -0.71 3.33 13.58
N GLU A 123 -0.89 3.95 12.39
CA GLU A 123 -1.79 5.08 12.14
C GLU A 123 -3.21 4.64 11.80
N ALA A 124 -3.38 3.43 11.26
CA ALA A 124 -4.69 2.87 10.93
C ALA A 124 -4.69 1.34 11.04
N PRO A 125 -5.85 0.71 11.27
CA PRO A 125 -5.97 -0.73 11.19
C PRO A 125 -5.46 -1.24 9.84
N PRO A 126 -4.66 -2.33 9.83
CA PRO A 126 -4.04 -2.82 8.59
C PRO A 126 -5.10 -3.32 7.59
N LYS A 127 -4.81 -3.14 6.30
CA LYS A 127 -5.59 -3.74 5.19
C LYS A 127 -5.75 -5.26 5.43
N PRO A 128 -6.93 -5.84 5.20
CA PRO A 128 -8.06 -5.32 4.42
C PRO A 128 -9.06 -4.43 5.17
N HIS A 129 -8.79 -4.03 6.42
CA HIS A 129 -9.68 -3.13 7.16
C HIS A 129 -9.78 -1.77 6.45
N PRO A 130 -10.99 -1.17 6.29
CA PRO A 130 -11.18 0.06 5.52
C PRO A 130 -10.71 1.34 6.23
N GLY A 131 -10.33 1.24 7.51
CA GLY A 131 -10.08 2.39 8.39
C GLY A 131 -9.09 3.41 7.83
N GLY A 132 -8.00 2.97 7.18
CA GLY A 132 -7.02 3.88 6.59
C GLY A 132 -7.58 4.68 5.41
N LEU A 133 -8.35 4.05 4.52
CA LEU A 133 -9.01 4.76 3.41
C LEU A 133 -10.08 5.74 3.92
N LEU A 134 -10.85 5.36 4.91
CA LEU A 134 -11.86 6.23 5.52
C LEU A 134 -11.20 7.43 6.21
N HIS A 135 -10.09 7.24 6.89
CA HIS A 135 -9.30 8.31 7.50
C HIS A 135 -8.81 9.31 6.44
N LEU A 136 -8.24 8.83 5.33
CA LEU A 136 -7.79 9.69 4.23
C LEU A 136 -8.98 10.41 3.56
N ALA A 137 -10.12 9.75 3.39
CA ALA A 137 -11.33 10.36 2.84
C ALA A 137 -11.82 11.53 3.71
N GLU A 138 -11.90 11.33 5.02
CA GLU A 138 -12.27 12.35 6.00
C GLU A 138 -11.28 13.52 5.97
N ARG A 139 -9.98 13.23 6.04
CA ARG A 139 -8.91 14.23 5.98
C ARG A 139 -8.95 15.07 4.71
N TRP A 140 -9.27 14.44 3.58
CA TRP A 140 -9.37 15.12 2.29
C TRP A 140 -10.72 15.80 2.06
N GLY A 141 -11.71 15.55 2.91
CA GLY A 141 -13.06 16.11 2.79
C GLY A 141 -13.82 15.55 1.58
N VAL A 142 -13.61 14.28 1.24
CA VAL A 142 -14.20 13.65 0.06
C VAL A 142 -14.92 12.34 0.39
N ALA A 143 -15.88 11.96 -0.45
CA ALA A 143 -16.50 10.66 -0.32
C ALA A 143 -15.55 9.56 -0.80
N PRO A 144 -15.46 8.39 -0.11
CA PRO A 144 -14.62 7.27 -0.55
C PRO A 144 -14.93 6.81 -1.99
N THR A 145 -16.17 6.95 -2.45
CA THR A 145 -16.58 6.63 -3.84
C THR A 145 -15.84 7.46 -4.92
N SER A 146 -15.19 8.58 -4.54
CA SER A 146 -14.37 9.41 -5.42
C SER A 146 -12.89 9.06 -5.39
N MET A 147 -12.50 8.02 -4.63
CA MET A 147 -11.13 7.60 -4.43
C MET A 147 -10.81 6.31 -5.20
N LEU A 148 -9.53 6.15 -5.55
CA LEU A 148 -8.97 4.87 -5.98
C LEU A 148 -7.95 4.37 -4.95
N MET A 149 -8.01 3.07 -4.65
CA MET A 149 -6.94 2.32 -3.98
C MET A 149 -6.20 1.51 -5.04
N VAL A 150 -4.92 1.75 -5.19
CA VAL A 150 -4.04 1.02 -6.12
C VAL A 150 -3.16 0.08 -5.31
N GLY A 151 -3.19 -1.19 -5.63
CA GLY A 151 -2.39 -2.20 -4.94
C GLY A 151 -2.11 -3.41 -5.81
N ASP A 152 -1.23 -4.29 -5.35
CA ASP A 152 -0.84 -5.52 -6.04
C ASP A 152 -1.44 -6.78 -5.41
N TYR A 153 -2.17 -6.63 -4.30
CA TYR A 153 -2.67 -7.76 -3.55
C TYR A 153 -4.16 -7.64 -3.19
N ARG A 154 -4.76 -8.80 -2.90
CA ARG A 154 -6.17 -8.93 -2.53
C ARG A 154 -6.60 -7.98 -1.41
N PHE A 155 -5.76 -7.78 -0.40
CA PHE A 155 -6.10 -6.93 0.76
C PHE A 155 -6.33 -5.46 0.38
N ASP A 156 -5.69 -4.97 -0.68
CA ASP A 156 -5.89 -3.62 -1.20
C ASP A 156 -7.30 -3.47 -1.78
N LEU A 157 -7.69 -4.46 -2.57
CA LEU A 157 -9.00 -4.50 -3.23
C LEU A 157 -10.14 -4.69 -2.24
N GLU A 158 -9.97 -5.58 -1.25
CA GLU A 158 -10.94 -5.78 -0.17
C GLU A 158 -11.09 -4.51 0.68
N CYS A 159 -9.98 -3.84 1.01
CA CYS A 159 -9.96 -2.56 1.73
C CYS A 159 -10.72 -1.49 0.94
N ALA A 160 -10.45 -1.35 -0.36
CA ALA A 160 -11.16 -0.43 -1.24
C ALA A 160 -12.67 -0.68 -1.22
N ARG A 161 -13.07 -1.92 -1.45
CA ARG A 161 -14.50 -2.33 -1.45
C ARG A 161 -15.18 -2.06 -0.13
N ALA A 162 -14.53 -2.41 0.99
CA ALA A 162 -15.08 -2.20 2.34
C ALA A 162 -15.23 -0.72 2.69
N ALA A 163 -14.36 0.15 2.16
CA ALA A 163 -14.45 1.60 2.31
C ALA A 163 -15.48 2.25 1.36
N GLY A 164 -15.93 1.54 0.33
CA GLY A 164 -16.75 2.11 -0.75
C GLY A 164 -15.94 2.86 -1.81
N ALA A 165 -14.62 2.70 -1.81
CA ALA A 165 -13.71 3.17 -2.86
C ALA A 165 -13.60 2.13 -3.99
N ARG A 166 -12.94 2.50 -5.11
CA ARG A 166 -12.66 1.58 -6.20
C ARG A 166 -11.25 1.01 -6.09
N GLY A 167 -11.10 -0.28 -6.38
CA GLY A 167 -9.84 -0.99 -6.34
C GLY A 167 -9.20 -1.12 -7.72
N VAL A 168 -7.91 -0.80 -7.80
CA VAL A 168 -7.07 -0.96 -8.99
C VAL A 168 -5.98 -1.97 -8.68
N LEU A 169 -5.92 -3.06 -9.42
CA LEU A 169 -4.89 -4.08 -9.30
C LEU A 169 -3.76 -3.80 -10.29
N VAL A 170 -2.51 -3.78 -9.78
CA VAL A 170 -1.31 -3.54 -10.61
C VAL A 170 -0.18 -4.51 -10.27
N ASN A 171 0.86 -4.53 -11.12
CA ASN A 171 2.13 -5.24 -10.92
C ASN A 171 2.01 -6.76 -10.71
N VAL A 172 0.94 -7.36 -11.20
CA VAL A 172 0.73 -8.80 -11.23
C VAL A 172 0.53 -9.27 -12.67
N PRO A 173 0.95 -10.49 -13.03
CA PRO A 173 0.91 -10.96 -14.42
C PRO A 173 -0.51 -11.13 -14.96
N HIS A 174 -1.49 -11.35 -14.09
CA HIS A 174 -2.90 -11.49 -14.44
C HIS A 174 -3.79 -11.13 -13.25
N ASN A 175 -5.06 -10.81 -13.53
CA ASN A 175 -6.01 -10.49 -12.47
C ASN A 175 -6.57 -11.78 -11.83
N GLU A 176 -6.07 -12.11 -10.64
CA GLU A 176 -6.53 -13.26 -9.85
C GLU A 176 -7.85 -13.00 -9.11
N TRP A 177 -8.27 -11.73 -8.98
CA TRP A 177 -9.47 -11.32 -8.22
C TRP A 177 -10.38 -10.42 -9.07
N PRO A 178 -10.91 -10.93 -10.21
CA PRO A 178 -11.72 -10.12 -11.13
C PRO A 178 -13.03 -9.63 -10.49
N GLU A 179 -13.49 -10.29 -9.44
CA GLU A 179 -14.68 -9.88 -8.68
C GLU A 179 -14.40 -8.73 -7.71
N LEU A 180 -13.13 -8.45 -7.39
CA LEU A 180 -12.72 -7.40 -6.45
C LEU A 180 -12.14 -6.18 -7.16
N ALA A 181 -11.41 -6.38 -8.26
CA ALA A 181 -10.75 -5.30 -8.98
C ALA A 181 -11.72 -4.59 -9.94
N ASP A 182 -11.90 -3.28 -9.73
CA ASP A 182 -12.65 -2.43 -10.67
C ASP A 182 -11.84 -2.11 -11.92
N LEU A 183 -10.52 -2.15 -11.82
CA LEU A 183 -9.57 -1.97 -12.91
C LEU A 183 -8.34 -2.84 -12.68
N TYR A 184 -7.77 -3.34 -13.77
CA TYR A 184 -6.50 -4.05 -13.78
C TYR A 184 -5.56 -3.45 -14.82
N ALA A 185 -4.29 -3.27 -14.42
CA ALA A 185 -3.19 -2.93 -15.31
C ALA A 185 -1.98 -3.82 -14.96
N PRO A 186 -1.27 -4.40 -15.93
CA PRO A 186 -0.16 -5.31 -15.66
C PRO A 186 0.99 -4.68 -14.87
N ASP A 187 1.16 -3.36 -14.98
CA ASP A 187 2.15 -2.55 -14.26
C ASP A 187 1.72 -1.08 -14.15
N CYS A 188 2.48 -0.28 -13.39
CA CYS A 188 2.21 1.15 -13.25
C CYS A 188 2.41 1.94 -14.55
N ARG A 189 3.24 1.47 -15.49
CA ARG A 189 3.40 2.09 -16.82
C ARG A 189 2.11 1.95 -17.64
N ALA A 190 1.51 0.76 -17.64
CA ALA A 190 0.23 0.52 -18.31
C ALA A 190 -0.88 1.35 -17.68
N LEU A 191 -0.92 1.44 -16.34
CA LEU A 191 -1.87 2.30 -15.62
C LEU A 191 -1.69 3.77 -15.97
N HIS A 192 -0.43 4.25 -16.08
CA HIS A 192 -0.12 5.60 -16.56
C HIS A 192 -0.65 5.85 -17.98
N GLY A 193 -0.47 4.87 -18.88
CA GLY A 193 -1.00 4.95 -20.26
C GLY A 193 -2.52 5.08 -20.33
N MET A 194 -3.27 4.62 -19.32
CA MET A 194 -4.73 4.76 -19.25
C MET A 194 -5.19 6.18 -18.84
N LEU A 195 -4.28 7.04 -18.41
CA LEU A 195 -4.61 8.43 -18.08
C LEU A 195 -4.74 9.34 -19.31
N GLY A 196 -4.28 8.91 -20.48
CA GLY A 196 -4.36 9.65 -21.76
C GLY A 196 -3.23 10.65 -21.92
#